data_24859881e9718d5e28482f925c40bf9d
#
_entry.id   24859881e9718d5e28482f925c40bf9d
#
_cell.length_a   1.000
_cell.length_b   1.000
_cell.length_c   1.000
_cell.angle_alpha   90.00
_cell.angle_beta   90.00
_cell.angle_gamma   90.00
#
_symmetry.space_group_name_H-M   'P 1'
#
loop_
_entity.id
_entity.type
_entity.pdbx_description
1 polymer ?
#
loop_
_entity_poly.entity_id
_entity_poly.type
_entity_poly.pdbx_seq_one_letter_code
_entity_poly.pdbx_strand_id
1 'polypeptide(L)'
;MAGALGPYRILEFGGHVAGAALGMLLADQGAEVVKIEPPEGNPLRGHPAFSVWNRGKKSVVLGREQERNASVLNAIIRSSDVLIESFLSSDDRTWPDYRAARHLNRNIIYASLPGFDTDHPVNDMAGLETIIGATTGIYADRSPDGTTGPSFISLPYASIFGAMVAAPAITAALFHRARTGEGQQITVPLYNAMFTAMGASLVSRPDVPSTPAALSPVIGRFYQCRDDRWVNINAGYERAIRPMLQALGHPEWFDPITAPRLRDDADERRVWEEKFSAVWRDRTALEWEGIMEQAGAPCTMCRTIEEWMDTAHAQESGAVVQLNDPAFGPMRQVGIQVRLSETAGEISGPAPSLGQHTEAVMADLPSS
;
A
#
# COMPACT_ATOMS: atom_id res chain seq x y z
N MET A 1 -12.93 -20.69 -12.43
CA MET A 1 -14.07 -19.72 -12.54
C MET A 1 -13.48 -18.34 -12.73
N ALA A 2 -14.11 -17.46 -13.48
CA ALA A 2 -13.60 -16.09 -13.62
C ALA A 2 -13.65 -15.39 -12.25
N GLY A 3 -12.64 -14.57 -11.93
CA GLY A 3 -12.63 -13.75 -10.73
C GLY A 3 -13.84 -12.80 -10.68
N ALA A 4 -14.10 -12.19 -9.52
CA ALA A 4 -15.27 -11.32 -9.31
C ALA A 4 -15.37 -10.15 -10.31
N LEU A 5 -14.24 -9.68 -10.83
CA LEU A 5 -14.16 -8.61 -11.83
C LEU A 5 -13.93 -9.11 -13.26
N GLY A 6 -14.02 -10.41 -13.51
CA GLY A 6 -13.80 -11.02 -14.83
C GLY A 6 -14.56 -10.41 -16.01
N PRO A 7 -15.79 -9.90 -15.85
CA PRO A 7 -16.51 -9.24 -16.92
C PRO A 7 -15.99 -7.85 -17.32
N TYR A 8 -15.07 -7.25 -16.55
CA TYR A 8 -14.70 -5.84 -16.70
C TYR A 8 -13.35 -5.64 -17.37
N ARG A 9 -13.31 -4.69 -18.31
CA ARG A 9 -12.09 -4.19 -18.95
C ARG A 9 -11.71 -2.84 -18.36
N ILE A 10 -10.47 -2.73 -17.90
CA ILE A 10 -9.91 -1.55 -17.25
C ILE A 10 -8.77 -1.00 -18.09
N LEU A 11 -8.81 0.28 -18.39
CA LEU A 11 -7.77 0.98 -19.09
C LEU A 11 -6.93 1.78 -18.10
N GLU A 12 -5.61 1.59 -18.12
CA GLU A 12 -4.68 2.26 -17.19
C GLU A 12 -3.74 3.18 -17.94
N PHE A 13 -3.73 4.45 -17.54
CA PHE A 13 -2.81 5.48 -17.99
C PHE A 13 -1.89 5.96 -16.88
N GLY A 14 -0.71 6.39 -17.26
CA GLY A 14 0.26 6.97 -16.34
C GLY A 14 1.33 5.97 -15.88
N GLY A 15 2.39 6.53 -15.30
CA GLY A 15 3.57 5.79 -14.88
C GLY A 15 3.72 5.66 -13.37
N HIS A 16 2.76 6.16 -12.58
CA HIS A 16 2.88 6.24 -11.14
C HIS A 16 2.52 4.93 -10.43
N VAL A 17 3.13 4.69 -9.28
CA VAL A 17 2.90 3.48 -8.46
C VAL A 17 1.42 3.33 -8.07
N ALA A 18 0.72 4.43 -7.78
CA ALA A 18 -0.68 4.39 -7.34
C ALA A 18 -1.60 3.74 -8.37
N GLY A 19 -1.53 4.19 -9.65
CA GLY A 19 -2.31 3.58 -10.73
C GLY A 19 -1.89 2.15 -11.02
N ALA A 20 -0.58 1.88 -10.99
CA ALA A 20 -0.06 0.54 -11.22
C ALA A 20 -0.50 -0.45 -10.12
N ALA A 21 -0.44 -0.06 -8.85
CA ALA A 21 -0.92 -0.87 -7.73
C ALA A 21 -2.44 -1.09 -7.79
N LEU A 22 -3.21 -0.04 -8.11
CA LEU A 22 -4.66 -0.15 -8.30
C LEU A 22 -5.00 -1.14 -9.43
N GLY A 23 -4.36 -1.01 -10.58
CA GLY A 23 -4.53 -1.93 -11.71
C GLY A 23 -4.19 -3.37 -11.34
N MET A 24 -3.11 -3.60 -10.58
CA MET A 24 -2.76 -4.93 -10.07
C MET A 24 -3.85 -5.51 -9.15
N LEU A 25 -4.34 -4.72 -8.17
CA LEU A 25 -5.40 -5.17 -7.27
C LEU A 25 -6.67 -5.61 -8.02
N LEU A 26 -7.03 -4.91 -9.08
CA LEU A 26 -8.20 -5.23 -9.90
C LEU A 26 -7.93 -6.41 -10.84
N ALA A 27 -6.72 -6.53 -11.40
CA ALA A 27 -6.30 -7.68 -12.22
C ALA A 27 -6.28 -8.97 -11.38
N ASP A 28 -5.76 -8.94 -10.16
CA ASP A 28 -5.75 -10.06 -9.23
C ASP A 28 -7.17 -10.57 -8.89
N GLN A 29 -8.21 -9.73 -9.04
CA GLN A 29 -9.62 -10.10 -8.89
C GLN A 29 -10.28 -10.46 -10.24
N GLY A 30 -9.50 -10.60 -11.31
CA GLY A 30 -9.94 -11.12 -12.61
C GLY A 30 -10.24 -10.08 -13.68
N ALA A 31 -10.13 -8.77 -13.39
CA ALA A 31 -10.34 -7.75 -14.42
C ALA A 31 -9.26 -7.81 -15.53
N GLU A 32 -9.67 -7.59 -16.76
CA GLU A 32 -8.74 -7.38 -17.86
C GLU A 32 -8.15 -5.95 -17.76
N VAL A 33 -6.91 -5.82 -17.34
CA VAL A 33 -6.25 -4.51 -17.21
C VAL A 33 -5.34 -4.27 -18.40
N VAL A 34 -5.65 -3.26 -19.22
CA VAL A 34 -4.86 -2.82 -20.37
C VAL A 34 -4.10 -1.55 -19.98
N LYS A 35 -2.79 -1.69 -19.85
CA LYS A 35 -1.88 -0.57 -19.59
C LYS A 35 -1.40 0.03 -20.89
N ILE A 36 -1.68 1.32 -21.11
CA ILE A 36 -1.15 2.08 -22.23
C ILE A 36 0.20 2.68 -21.84
N GLU A 37 1.19 2.47 -22.69
CA GLU A 37 2.55 2.96 -22.51
C GLU A 37 3.04 3.71 -23.75
N PRO A 38 3.89 4.72 -23.58
CA PRO A 38 4.57 5.35 -24.70
C PRO A 38 5.61 4.39 -25.33
N PRO A 39 6.11 4.68 -26.54
CA PRO A 39 7.09 3.82 -27.21
C PRO A 39 8.37 3.57 -26.41
N GLU A 40 8.80 4.53 -25.62
CA GLU A 40 9.94 4.45 -24.71
C GLU A 40 9.66 3.60 -23.45
N GLY A 41 8.40 3.28 -23.19
CA GLY A 41 7.95 2.51 -22.02
C GLY A 41 7.89 3.33 -20.73
N ASN A 42 7.50 2.68 -19.64
CA ASN A 42 7.51 3.27 -18.31
C ASN A 42 8.94 3.32 -17.75
N PRO A 43 9.41 4.45 -17.21
CA PRO A 43 10.76 4.55 -16.62
C PRO A 43 11.06 3.51 -15.53
N LEU A 44 10.04 3.01 -14.84
CA LEU A 44 10.19 1.99 -13.80
C LEU A 44 10.38 0.56 -14.33
N ARG A 45 10.31 0.31 -15.66
CA ARG A 45 10.45 -1.04 -16.23
C ARG A 45 11.79 -1.71 -15.90
N GLY A 46 12.84 -0.93 -15.70
CA GLY A 46 14.16 -1.42 -15.26
C GLY A 46 14.24 -1.75 -13.77
N HIS A 47 13.18 -1.54 -12.99
CA HIS A 47 13.15 -1.77 -11.56
C HIS A 47 12.25 -2.98 -11.20
N PRO A 48 12.71 -3.93 -10.35
CA PRO A 48 11.93 -5.13 -9.99
C PRO A 48 10.52 -4.83 -9.45
N ALA A 49 10.31 -3.69 -8.80
CA ALA A 49 8.99 -3.28 -8.31
C ALA A 49 7.97 -3.10 -9.44
N PHE A 50 8.40 -2.79 -10.67
CA PHE A 50 7.52 -2.74 -11.83
C PHE A 50 6.82 -4.08 -12.05
N SER A 51 7.56 -5.18 -11.95
CA SER A 51 7.05 -6.53 -12.14
C SER A 51 5.97 -6.89 -11.13
N VAL A 52 6.09 -6.41 -9.89
CA VAL A 52 5.06 -6.61 -8.86
C VAL A 52 3.78 -5.87 -9.22
N TRP A 53 3.88 -4.55 -9.49
CA TRP A 53 2.71 -3.69 -9.70
C TRP A 53 2.02 -3.88 -11.05
N ASN A 54 2.66 -4.57 -12.00
CA ASN A 54 2.11 -4.74 -13.35
C ASN A 54 1.86 -6.20 -13.74
N ARG A 55 1.95 -7.13 -12.81
CA ARG A 55 1.61 -8.54 -13.05
C ARG A 55 0.17 -8.69 -13.51
N GLY A 56 -0.09 -9.66 -14.37
CA GLY A 56 -1.43 -9.99 -14.86
C GLY A 56 -2.05 -8.98 -15.80
N LYS A 57 -1.32 -7.92 -16.21
CA LYS A 57 -1.82 -6.88 -17.11
C LYS A 57 -1.46 -7.18 -18.57
N LYS A 58 -2.13 -6.48 -19.48
CA LYS A 58 -1.75 -6.36 -20.89
C LYS A 58 -1.02 -5.05 -21.10
N SER A 59 0.12 -5.05 -21.82
CA SER A 59 0.84 -3.84 -22.25
C SER A 59 0.54 -3.54 -23.69
N VAL A 60 0.13 -2.31 -23.95
CA VAL A 60 -0.16 -1.76 -25.28
C VAL A 60 0.67 -0.50 -25.48
N VAL A 61 1.47 -0.44 -26.55
CA VAL A 61 2.24 0.73 -26.91
C VAL A 61 1.46 1.61 -27.87
N LEU A 62 1.22 2.85 -27.46
CA LEU A 62 0.63 3.89 -28.31
C LEU A 62 1.49 5.14 -28.26
N GLY A 63 2.01 5.59 -29.42
CA GLY A 63 2.66 6.89 -29.53
C GLY A 63 1.65 8.04 -29.51
N ARG A 64 2.04 9.17 -28.96
CA ARG A 64 1.15 10.32 -28.74
C ARG A 64 0.83 11.12 -30.01
N GLU A 65 1.68 11.03 -31.04
CA GLU A 65 1.69 11.99 -32.17
C GLU A 65 0.99 11.52 -33.46
N GLN A 66 0.37 10.34 -33.47
CA GLN A 66 -0.25 9.81 -34.70
C GLN A 66 -1.78 9.81 -34.59
N GLU A 67 -2.47 10.37 -35.61
CA GLU A 67 -3.95 10.34 -35.71
C GLU A 67 -4.51 8.92 -35.62
N ARG A 68 -3.79 7.92 -36.16
CA ARG A 68 -4.14 6.50 -36.05
C ARG A 68 -4.18 6.05 -34.61
N ASN A 69 -3.25 6.51 -33.80
CA ASN A 69 -3.20 6.12 -32.35
C ASN A 69 -4.35 6.74 -31.57
N ALA A 70 -4.79 7.95 -31.93
CA ALA A 70 -5.98 8.57 -31.35
C ALA A 70 -7.25 7.77 -31.65
N SER A 71 -7.41 7.26 -32.88
CA SER A 71 -8.55 6.41 -33.26
C SER A 71 -8.54 5.10 -32.51
N VAL A 72 -7.39 4.45 -32.36
CA VAL A 72 -7.21 3.22 -31.59
C VAL A 72 -7.52 3.48 -30.11
N LEU A 73 -6.99 4.54 -29.54
CA LEU A 73 -7.25 4.92 -28.16
C LEU A 73 -8.74 5.15 -27.90
N ASN A 74 -9.41 5.88 -28.79
CA ASN A 74 -10.84 6.12 -28.70
C ASN A 74 -11.65 4.82 -28.75
N ALA A 75 -11.24 3.85 -29.58
CA ALA A 75 -11.88 2.53 -29.66
C ALA A 75 -11.66 1.73 -28.35
N ILE A 76 -10.46 1.77 -27.76
CA ILE A 76 -10.18 1.14 -26.49
C ILE A 76 -11.04 1.76 -25.38
N ILE A 77 -11.16 3.10 -25.32
CA ILE A 77 -12.01 3.78 -24.31
C ILE A 77 -13.48 3.37 -24.45
N ARG A 78 -13.98 3.29 -25.70
CA ARG A 78 -15.37 2.83 -25.94
C ARG A 78 -15.65 1.42 -25.45
N SER A 79 -14.65 0.54 -25.51
CA SER A 79 -14.74 -0.86 -25.07
C SER A 79 -14.35 -1.09 -23.61
N SER A 80 -14.00 -0.04 -22.88
CA SER A 80 -13.57 -0.15 -21.47
C SER A 80 -14.66 0.23 -20.48
N ASP A 81 -14.66 -0.42 -19.33
CA ASP A 81 -15.59 -0.16 -18.23
C ASP A 81 -15.07 0.89 -17.28
N VAL A 82 -13.77 0.86 -17.03
CA VAL A 82 -13.07 1.76 -16.10
C VAL A 82 -11.84 2.33 -16.80
N LEU A 83 -11.55 3.60 -16.53
CA LEU A 83 -10.31 4.26 -16.91
C LEU A 83 -9.62 4.73 -15.63
N ILE A 84 -8.37 4.32 -15.43
CA ILE A 84 -7.50 4.76 -14.34
C ILE A 84 -6.50 5.76 -14.90
N GLU A 85 -6.44 6.93 -14.29
CA GLU A 85 -5.45 7.97 -14.56
C GLU A 85 -4.58 8.19 -13.34
N SER A 86 -3.26 8.10 -13.50
CA SER A 86 -2.30 8.35 -12.44
C SER A 86 -1.04 9.02 -13.00
N PHE A 87 -1.04 10.35 -13.04
CA PHE A 87 0.07 11.19 -13.50
C PHE A 87 0.67 11.99 -12.36
N LEU A 88 1.98 12.26 -12.45
CA LEU A 88 2.73 13.01 -11.42
C LEU A 88 2.52 14.52 -11.51
N SER A 89 2.23 15.04 -12.69
CA SER A 89 2.03 16.47 -12.92
C SER A 89 0.97 16.72 -13.99
N SER A 90 0.48 17.96 -14.06
CA SER A 90 -0.44 18.43 -15.11
C SER A 90 0.15 18.36 -16.51
N ASP A 91 1.46 18.48 -16.64
CA ASP A 91 2.17 18.48 -17.92
C ASP A 91 2.15 17.13 -18.63
N ASP A 92 1.94 16.05 -17.87
CA ASP A 92 1.80 14.68 -18.41
C ASP A 92 0.40 14.40 -18.99
N ARG A 93 -0.55 15.32 -18.83
CA ARG A 93 -1.96 15.15 -19.22
C ARG A 93 -2.21 15.34 -20.73
N THR A 94 -1.54 14.58 -21.57
CA THR A 94 -1.82 14.52 -23.02
C THR A 94 -2.90 13.49 -23.36
N TRP A 95 -3.44 12.80 -22.38
CA TRP A 95 -4.47 11.78 -22.51
C TRP A 95 -5.87 12.34 -22.27
N PRO A 96 -6.94 11.69 -22.77
CA PRO A 96 -8.31 12.17 -22.60
C PRO A 96 -8.69 12.34 -21.13
N ASP A 97 -9.15 13.52 -20.78
CA ASP A 97 -9.76 13.81 -19.47
C ASP A 97 -11.14 13.12 -19.32
N TYR A 98 -11.75 13.26 -18.16
CA TYR A 98 -13.06 12.68 -17.90
C TYR A 98 -14.12 13.13 -18.91
N ARG A 99 -14.11 14.40 -19.35
CA ARG A 99 -15.11 14.92 -20.29
C ARG A 99 -14.95 14.26 -21.64
N ALA A 100 -13.73 14.15 -22.13
CA ALA A 100 -13.41 13.49 -23.40
C ALA A 100 -13.72 11.99 -23.33
N ALA A 101 -13.34 11.30 -22.25
CA ALA A 101 -13.63 9.89 -22.05
C ALA A 101 -15.15 9.62 -21.99
N ARG A 102 -15.91 10.45 -21.25
CA ARG A 102 -17.36 10.34 -21.16
C ARG A 102 -18.08 10.66 -22.47
N HIS A 103 -17.52 11.52 -23.31
CA HIS A 103 -18.07 11.77 -24.64
C HIS A 103 -17.97 10.53 -25.53
N LEU A 104 -16.89 9.76 -25.39
CA LEU A 104 -16.67 8.50 -26.10
C LEU A 104 -17.48 7.33 -25.51
N ASN A 105 -17.61 7.30 -24.19
CA ASN A 105 -18.32 6.23 -23.46
C ASN A 105 -19.05 6.84 -22.26
N ARG A 106 -20.36 7.03 -22.38
CA ARG A 106 -21.21 7.65 -21.32
C ARG A 106 -21.23 6.86 -20.02
N ASN A 107 -20.94 5.56 -20.09
CA ASN A 107 -20.99 4.65 -18.95
C ASN A 107 -19.62 4.42 -18.31
N ILE A 108 -18.59 5.14 -18.77
CA ILE A 108 -17.23 5.00 -18.25
C ILE A 108 -17.14 5.42 -16.78
N ILE A 109 -16.48 4.62 -15.98
CA ILE A 109 -16.03 5.00 -14.64
C ILE A 109 -14.61 5.53 -14.79
N TYR A 110 -14.40 6.79 -14.45
CA TYR A 110 -13.10 7.46 -14.59
C TYR A 110 -12.49 7.67 -13.21
N ALA A 111 -11.42 6.94 -12.88
CA ALA A 111 -10.71 7.04 -11.61
C ALA A 111 -9.40 7.82 -11.79
N SER A 112 -9.34 9.01 -11.19
CA SER A 112 -8.14 9.87 -11.17
C SER A 112 -7.48 9.82 -9.80
N LEU A 113 -6.15 9.59 -9.79
CA LEU A 113 -5.32 9.55 -8.58
C LEU A 113 -4.24 10.66 -8.65
N PRO A 114 -4.63 11.94 -8.51
CA PRO A 114 -3.68 13.04 -8.48
C PRO A 114 -2.91 13.07 -7.16
N GLY A 115 -1.74 13.71 -7.13
CA GLY A 115 -0.98 13.90 -5.90
C GLY A 115 -1.74 14.74 -4.88
N PHE A 116 -2.29 15.86 -5.33
CA PHE A 116 -3.08 16.80 -4.53
C PHE A 116 -4.44 17.06 -5.18
N ASP A 117 -5.36 17.69 -4.43
CA ASP A 117 -6.69 18.01 -4.94
C ASP A 117 -6.60 19.04 -6.09
N THR A 118 -7.42 18.85 -7.13
CA THR A 118 -7.38 19.63 -8.36
C THR A 118 -7.80 21.09 -8.18
N ASP A 119 -8.56 21.40 -7.13
CA ASP A 119 -9.09 22.75 -6.85
C ASP A 119 -8.21 23.54 -5.87
N HIS A 120 -7.01 23.05 -5.55
CA HIS A 120 -6.13 23.69 -4.56
C HIS A 120 -4.89 24.33 -5.25
N PRO A 121 -4.35 25.47 -4.72
CA PRO A 121 -3.14 26.11 -5.25
C PRO A 121 -1.88 25.23 -5.34
N VAL A 122 -1.81 24.14 -4.56
CA VAL A 122 -0.71 23.17 -4.61
C VAL A 122 -0.89 22.09 -5.69
N ASN A 123 -1.94 22.17 -6.50
CA ASN A 123 -2.18 21.20 -7.58
C ASN A 123 -1.03 21.07 -8.58
N ASP A 124 -0.28 22.15 -8.81
CA ASP A 124 0.89 22.15 -9.68
C ASP A 124 2.14 21.53 -9.03
N MET A 125 2.07 21.20 -7.74
CA MET A 125 3.15 20.50 -7.07
C MET A 125 3.20 19.05 -7.55
N ALA A 126 4.38 18.59 -7.92
CA ALA A 126 4.55 17.20 -8.33
C ALA A 126 4.08 16.25 -7.23
N GLY A 127 3.14 15.36 -7.56
CA GLY A 127 2.57 14.37 -6.64
C GLY A 127 3.53 13.24 -6.27
N LEU A 128 4.80 13.59 -6.04
CA LEU A 128 5.83 12.63 -5.64
C LEU A 128 5.54 12.10 -4.23
N GLU A 129 5.73 10.82 -4.04
CA GLU A 129 5.54 10.11 -2.77
C GLU A 129 6.20 10.84 -1.58
N THR A 130 7.45 11.28 -1.77
CA THR A 130 8.22 11.97 -0.74
C THR A 130 7.69 13.36 -0.39
N ILE A 131 7.15 14.07 -1.37
CA ILE A 131 6.53 15.39 -1.15
C ILE A 131 5.23 15.24 -0.37
N ILE A 132 4.40 14.28 -0.76
CA ILE A 132 3.14 13.98 -0.06
C ILE A 132 3.44 13.56 1.38
N GLY A 133 4.41 12.65 1.58
CA GLY A 133 4.81 12.21 2.92
C GLY A 133 5.32 13.36 3.81
N ALA A 134 6.14 14.26 3.26
CA ALA A 134 6.63 15.42 3.99
C ALA A 134 5.49 16.40 4.35
N THR A 135 4.57 16.62 3.40
CA THR A 135 3.44 17.55 3.59
C THR A 135 2.42 17.03 4.59
N THR A 136 2.21 15.71 4.67
CA THR A 136 1.27 15.09 5.61
C THR A 136 1.84 14.91 7.02
N GLY A 137 3.15 15.14 7.23
CA GLY A 137 3.79 15.04 8.54
C GLY A 137 4.23 13.63 8.94
N ILE A 138 4.06 12.60 8.10
CA ILE A 138 4.41 11.22 8.46
C ILE A 138 5.89 11.05 8.80
N TYR A 139 6.77 11.88 8.24
CA TYR A 139 8.21 11.82 8.52
C TYR A 139 8.58 12.49 9.84
N ALA A 140 7.84 13.53 10.25
CA ALA A 140 8.08 14.25 11.50
C ALA A 140 7.67 13.41 12.73
N ASP A 141 6.64 12.61 12.60
CA ASP A 141 6.04 11.82 13.68
C ASP A 141 6.84 10.54 14.04
N ARG A 142 8.01 10.33 13.39
CA ARG A 142 8.87 9.16 13.58
C ARG A 142 9.99 9.36 14.59
N SER A 143 10.12 10.53 15.17
CA SER A 143 11.07 10.81 16.24
C SER A 143 10.30 10.84 17.57
N PRO A 144 10.26 9.74 18.33
CA PRO A 144 9.43 9.64 19.54
C PRO A 144 9.80 10.64 20.63
N ASP A 145 11.03 11.14 20.62
CA ASP A 145 11.60 12.06 21.59
C ASP A 145 11.86 13.46 21.01
N GLY A 146 11.58 13.68 19.72
CA GLY A 146 11.85 14.94 19.04
C GLY A 146 13.33 15.31 18.90
N THR A 147 14.25 14.41 19.28
CA THR A 147 15.70 14.67 19.31
C THR A 147 16.38 14.40 17.98
N THR A 148 15.81 13.57 17.15
CA THR A 148 16.25 13.27 15.78
C THR A 148 15.31 13.96 14.80
N GLY A 149 15.84 14.57 13.73
CA GLY A 149 15.03 15.16 12.67
C GLY A 149 14.08 14.17 12.01
N PRO A 150 13.30 14.60 11.00
CA PRO A 150 12.39 13.72 10.26
C PRO A 150 13.07 12.46 9.75
N SER A 151 12.40 11.31 9.88
CA SER A 151 12.91 10.03 9.38
C SER A 151 12.23 9.66 8.06
N PHE A 152 13.05 9.44 7.02
CA PHE A 152 12.56 9.01 5.73
C PHE A 152 12.04 7.57 5.76
N ILE A 153 10.91 7.34 5.11
CA ILE A 153 10.33 6.01 4.91
C ILE A 153 10.35 5.72 3.41
N SER A 154 11.06 4.68 3.01
CA SER A 154 11.24 4.30 1.60
C SER A 154 10.05 3.56 0.98
N LEU A 155 8.95 3.37 1.72
CA LEU A 155 7.75 2.71 1.22
C LEU A 155 6.78 3.72 0.57
N PRO A 156 6.13 3.38 -0.55
CA PRO A 156 5.20 4.28 -1.24
C PRO A 156 3.81 4.29 -0.58
N TYR A 157 3.74 4.75 0.66
CA TYR A 157 2.52 4.74 1.47
C TYR A 157 1.36 5.49 0.83
N ALA A 158 1.58 6.72 0.35
CA ALA A 158 0.52 7.52 -0.25
C ALA A 158 -0.04 6.84 -1.50
N SER A 159 0.83 6.29 -2.34
CA SER A 159 0.45 5.54 -3.55
C SER A 159 -0.35 4.29 -3.22
N ILE A 160 0.11 3.49 -2.25
CA ILE A 160 -0.57 2.26 -1.86
C ILE A 160 -1.92 2.54 -1.19
N PHE A 161 -1.99 3.50 -0.26
CA PHE A 161 -3.27 3.91 0.32
C PHE A 161 -4.22 4.51 -0.71
N GLY A 162 -3.70 5.29 -1.66
CA GLY A 162 -4.48 5.77 -2.81
C GLY A 162 -5.11 4.62 -3.60
N ALA A 163 -4.34 3.60 -3.94
CA ALA A 163 -4.83 2.41 -4.62
C ALA A 163 -5.88 1.65 -3.79
N MET A 164 -5.61 1.47 -2.48
CA MET A 164 -6.52 0.77 -1.56
C MET A 164 -7.84 1.51 -1.33
N VAL A 165 -7.86 2.83 -1.38
CA VAL A 165 -9.09 3.66 -1.29
C VAL A 165 -9.83 3.67 -2.63
N ALA A 166 -9.11 3.71 -3.76
CA ALA A 166 -9.70 3.76 -5.08
C ALA A 166 -10.36 2.42 -5.49
N ALA A 167 -9.79 1.27 -5.11
CA ALA A 167 -10.33 -0.04 -5.49
C ALA A 167 -11.79 -0.26 -5.01
N PRO A 168 -12.16 -0.07 -3.73
CA PRO A 168 -13.55 -0.16 -3.30
C PRO A 168 -14.43 0.94 -3.90
N ALA A 169 -13.90 2.15 -4.17
CA ALA A 169 -14.65 3.21 -4.83
C ALA A 169 -15.02 2.82 -6.28
N ILE A 170 -14.10 2.22 -7.03
CA ILE A 170 -14.38 1.66 -8.36
C ILE A 170 -15.44 0.57 -8.27
N THR A 171 -15.32 -0.35 -7.31
CA THR A 171 -16.30 -1.43 -7.12
C THR A 171 -17.69 -0.88 -6.79
N ALA A 172 -17.79 0.14 -5.94
CA ALA A 172 -19.04 0.83 -5.64
C ALA A 172 -19.63 1.54 -6.87
N ALA A 173 -18.78 2.17 -7.70
CA ALA A 173 -19.21 2.79 -8.95
C ALA A 173 -19.68 1.77 -9.99
N LEU A 174 -19.04 0.60 -10.10
CA LEU A 174 -19.48 -0.51 -10.93
C LEU A 174 -20.85 -1.05 -10.47
N PHE A 175 -21.03 -1.19 -9.15
CA PHE A 175 -22.33 -1.57 -8.59
C PHE A 175 -23.42 -0.54 -8.88
N HIS A 176 -23.12 0.76 -8.71
CA HIS A 176 -24.05 1.85 -9.08
C HIS A 176 -24.41 1.77 -10.57
N ARG A 177 -23.43 1.66 -11.45
CA ARG A 177 -23.60 1.55 -12.89
C ARG A 177 -24.46 0.33 -13.28
N ALA A 178 -24.26 -0.79 -12.63
CA ALA A 178 -25.08 -1.99 -12.90
C ALA A 178 -26.58 -1.78 -12.62
N ARG A 179 -26.92 -0.85 -11.70
CA ARG A 179 -28.31 -0.53 -11.34
C ARG A 179 -28.91 0.61 -12.14
N THR A 180 -28.09 1.57 -12.56
CA THR A 180 -28.58 2.83 -13.18
C THR A 180 -28.18 2.97 -14.64
N GLY A 181 -27.19 2.24 -15.10
CA GLY A 181 -26.57 2.41 -16.41
C GLY A 181 -25.60 3.61 -16.49
N GLU A 182 -25.36 4.34 -15.39
CA GLU A 182 -24.56 5.57 -15.41
C GLU A 182 -23.16 5.36 -14.85
N GLY A 183 -22.14 5.81 -15.63
CA GLY A 183 -20.77 5.95 -15.17
C GLY A 183 -20.56 7.26 -14.41
N GLN A 184 -19.41 7.38 -13.74
CA GLN A 184 -19.06 8.56 -12.94
C GLN A 184 -17.56 8.78 -12.84
N GLN A 185 -17.18 9.98 -12.41
CA GLN A 185 -15.80 10.28 -12.03
C GLN A 185 -15.58 9.96 -10.55
N ILE A 186 -14.40 9.40 -10.27
CA ILE A 186 -13.86 9.16 -8.94
C ILE A 186 -12.54 9.92 -8.86
N THR A 187 -12.35 10.74 -7.85
CA THR A 187 -11.08 11.43 -7.59
C THR A 187 -10.57 11.02 -6.23
N VAL A 188 -9.35 10.46 -6.19
CA VAL A 188 -8.67 10.04 -4.96
C VAL A 188 -7.31 10.71 -4.90
N PRO A 189 -7.22 11.93 -4.36
CA PRO A 189 -5.93 12.57 -4.15
C PRO A 189 -5.07 11.75 -3.19
N LEU A 190 -3.81 11.51 -3.55
CA LEU A 190 -2.90 10.71 -2.73
C LEU A 190 -2.65 11.35 -1.37
N TYR A 191 -2.64 12.67 -1.32
CA TYR A 191 -2.60 13.44 -0.07
C TYR A 191 -3.75 13.06 0.87
N ASN A 192 -5.01 13.05 0.38
CA ASN A 192 -6.18 12.69 1.18
C ASN A 192 -6.15 11.22 1.60
N ALA A 193 -5.73 10.33 0.71
CA ALA A 193 -5.57 8.92 1.04
C ALA A 193 -4.55 8.71 2.16
N MET A 194 -3.44 9.45 2.14
CA MET A 194 -2.44 9.42 3.20
C MET A 194 -2.99 9.91 4.54
N PHE A 195 -3.82 10.96 4.55
CA PHE A 195 -4.51 11.40 5.76
C PHE A 195 -5.39 10.30 6.37
N THR A 196 -6.08 9.53 5.54
CA THR A 196 -6.88 8.39 6.02
C THR A 196 -6.00 7.36 6.74
N ALA A 197 -4.77 7.12 6.26
CA ALA A 197 -3.83 6.22 6.90
C ALA A 197 -3.33 6.73 8.26
N MET A 198 -3.21 8.03 8.43
CA MET A 198 -2.75 8.65 9.68
C MET A 198 -3.81 8.63 10.78
N GLY A 199 -5.11 8.52 10.42
CA GLY A 199 -6.21 8.21 11.32
C GLY A 199 -6.26 9.09 12.59
N ALA A 200 -6.10 8.47 13.74
CA ALA A 200 -6.24 9.13 15.05
C ALA A 200 -5.19 10.22 15.33
N SER A 201 -4.04 10.20 14.65
CA SER A 201 -3.02 11.27 14.78
C SER A 201 -3.50 12.62 14.25
N LEU A 202 -4.57 12.63 13.46
CA LEU A 202 -5.16 13.85 12.88
C LEU A 202 -6.19 14.52 13.78
N VAL A 203 -6.57 13.91 14.90
CA VAL A 203 -7.54 14.50 15.84
C VAL A 203 -6.86 15.59 16.65
N SER A 204 -7.23 16.85 16.40
CA SER A 204 -6.74 18.00 17.15
C SER A 204 -7.86 18.57 18.03
N ARG A 205 -7.72 18.37 19.34
CA ARG A 205 -8.55 19.00 20.36
C ARG A 205 -7.64 19.58 21.45
N PRO A 206 -7.81 20.87 21.81
CA PRO A 206 -6.94 21.52 22.80
C PRO A 206 -6.97 20.89 24.21
N ASP A 207 -8.08 20.23 24.51
CA ASP A 207 -8.40 19.66 25.85
C ASP A 207 -8.21 18.13 25.93
N VAL A 208 -7.80 17.49 24.82
CA VAL A 208 -7.64 16.03 24.78
C VAL A 208 -6.31 15.70 24.12
N PRO A 209 -5.46 14.85 24.72
CA PRO A 209 -4.27 14.35 24.07
C PRO A 209 -4.60 13.64 22.76
N SER A 210 -3.84 13.92 21.70
CA SER A 210 -4.03 13.33 20.36
C SER A 210 -3.81 11.82 20.31
N THR A 211 -3.04 11.28 21.24
CA THR A 211 -2.72 9.85 21.32
C THR A 211 -3.20 9.26 22.66
N PRO A 212 -3.94 8.14 22.66
CA PRO A 212 -4.25 7.43 23.89
C PRO A 212 -2.97 7.06 24.62
N ALA A 213 -2.88 7.40 25.90
CA ALA A 213 -1.73 7.04 26.69
C ALA A 213 -1.63 5.51 26.82
N ALA A 214 -0.49 4.94 26.41
CA ALA A 214 -0.20 3.53 26.70
C ALA A 214 -0.30 3.25 28.20
N LEU A 215 -0.67 2.01 28.59
CA LEU A 215 -0.77 1.64 30.00
C LEU A 215 0.59 1.80 30.71
N SER A 216 1.67 1.55 30.00
CA SER A 216 3.03 1.81 30.48
C SER A 216 3.91 2.38 29.37
N PRO A 217 4.73 3.40 29.65
CA PRO A 217 5.63 4.01 28.66
C PRO A 217 6.84 3.14 28.32
N VAL A 218 7.11 2.08 29.09
CA VAL A 218 8.21 1.13 28.85
C VAL A 218 7.74 -0.16 28.13
N ILE A 219 6.48 -0.21 27.75
CA ILE A 219 5.89 -1.31 26.98
C ILE A 219 5.31 -0.74 25.68
N GLY A 220 5.38 -1.50 24.58
CA GLY A 220 5.06 -0.99 23.26
C GLY A 220 6.28 -0.35 22.58
N ARG A 221 7.44 -0.94 22.82
CA ARG A 221 8.75 -0.46 22.35
C ARG A 221 9.55 -1.57 21.66
N PHE A 222 10.68 -1.15 21.12
CA PHE A 222 11.72 -2.03 20.58
C PHE A 222 12.82 -2.19 21.64
N TYR A 223 13.25 -3.44 21.84
CA TYR A 223 14.38 -3.78 22.72
C TYR A 223 15.43 -4.58 21.96
N GLN A 224 16.68 -4.23 22.16
CA GLN A 224 17.81 -4.94 21.57
C GLN A 224 18.15 -6.17 22.41
N CYS A 225 18.33 -7.31 21.76
CA CYS A 225 18.63 -8.60 22.35
C CYS A 225 20.14 -8.92 22.33
N ARG A 226 20.53 -10.06 22.91
CA ARG A 226 21.92 -10.50 23.02
C ARG A 226 22.64 -10.64 21.67
N ASP A 227 21.91 -10.99 20.62
CA ASP A 227 22.39 -11.18 19.26
C ASP A 227 22.35 -9.91 18.41
N ASP A 228 22.25 -8.75 19.05
CA ASP A 228 22.08 -7.42 18.45
C ASP A 228 20.83 -7.26 17.58
N ARG A 229 19.96 -8.26 17.53
CA ARG A 229 18.63 -8.17 16.91
C ARG A 229 17.64 -7.48 17.84
N TRP A 230 16.52 -7.08 17.30
CA TRP A 230 15.48 -6.36 18.02
C TRP A 230 14.20 -7.18 18.12
N VAL A 231 13.52 -7.03 19.24
CA VAL A 231 12.14 -7.46 19.41
C VAL A 231 11.23 -6.25 19.54
N ASN A 232 10.00 -6.37 19.06
CA ASN A 232 8.92 -5.47 19.38
C ASN A 232 8.01 -6.13 20.39
N ILE A 233 7.75 -5.45 21.50
CA ILE A 233 6.79 -5.86 22.51
C ILE A 233 5.63 -4.88 22.56
N ASN A 234 4.40 -5.38 22.47
CA ASN A 234 3.20 -4.55 22.50
C ASN A 234 2.15 -5.11 23.47
N ALA A 235 2.49 -5.14 24.76
CA ALA A 235 1.61 -5.60 25.82
C ALA A 235 0.83 -4.41 26.42
N GLY A 236 -0.08 -3.80 25.66
CA GLY A 236 -0.77 -2.56 26.04
C GLY A 236 -1.84 -2.68 27.12
N TYR A 237 -2.13 -3.87 27.66
CA TYR A 237 -3.17 -4.13 28.65
C TYR A 237 -2.74 -5.18 29.67
N GLU A 238 -3.33 -5.12 30.86
CA GLU A 238 -2.93 -5.93 32.05
C GLU A 238 -2.81 -7.43 31.76
N ARG A 239 -3.76 -8.01 31.02
CA ARG A 239 -3.76 -9.45 30.67
C ARG A 239 -2.56 -9.88 29.83
N ALA A 240 -1.87 -8.94 29.16
CA ALA A 240 -0.66 -9.21 28.39
C ALA A 240 0.61 -8.83 29.16
N ILE A 241 0.55 -7.80 30.02
CA ILE A 241 1.69 -7.34 30.81
C ILE A 241 2.08 -8.39 31.85
N ARG A 242 1.13 -8.95 32.60
CA ARG A 242 1.43 -9.91 33.66
C ARG A 242 2.15 -11.18 33.17
N PRO A 243 1.66 -11.87 32.12
CA PRO A 243 2.38 -13.02 31.56
C PRO A 243 3.76 -12.64 31.00
N MET A 244 3.89 -11.49 30.37
CA MET A 244 5.17 -10.98 29.90
C MET A 244 6.17 -10.82 31.05
N LEU A 245 5.80 -10.14 32.13
CA LEU A 245 6.67 -9.92 33.28
C LEU A 245 7.04 -11.24 33.98
N GLN A 246 6.11 -12.18 34.03
CA GLN A 246 6.38 -13.52 34.55
C GLN A 246 7.41 -14.25 33.68
N ALA A 247 7.30 -14.15 32.36
CA ALA A 247 8.24 -14.74 31.40
C ALA A 247 9.63 -14.07 31.46
N LEU A 248 9.67 -12.77 31.76
CA LEU A 248 10.91 -12.03 32.01
C LEU A 248 11.54 -12.38 33.38
N GLY A 249 10.83 -13.06 34.27
CA GLY A 249 11.29 -13.37 35.63
C GLY A 249 11.08 -12.26 36.64
N HIS A 250 10.29 -11.23 36.31
CA HIS A 250 10.08 -10.03 37.11
C HIS A 250 8.60 -9.67 37.32
N PRO A 251 7.78 -10.58 37.87
CA PRO A 251 6.36 -10.31 38.09
C PRO A 251 6.09 -9.10 38.99
N GLU A 252 7.03 -8.79 39.92
CA GLU A 252 6.98 -7.65 40.83
C GLU A 252 7.07 -6.27 40.14
N TRP A 253 7.44 -6.23 38.89
CA TRP A 253 7.55 -4.96 38.12
C TRP A 253 6.20 -4.41 37.69
N PHE A 254 5.11 -5.16 37.85
CA PHE A 254 3.79 -4.74 37.33
C PHE A 254 3.33 -3.39 37.89
N ASP A 255 3.26 -3.25 39.21
CA ASP A 255 2.75 -2.03 39.85
C ASP A 255 3.64 -0.82 39.57
N PRO A 256 4.98 -0.90 39.67
CA PRO A 256 5.84 0.21 39.32
C PRO A 256 5.68 0.70 37.87
N ILE A 257 5.66 -0.20 36.86
CA ILE A 257 5.66 0.21 35.47
C ILE A 257 4.29 0.66 34.95
N THR A 258 3.21 0.33 35.68
CA THR A 258 1.85 0.79 35.37
C THR A 258 1.43 1.99 36.19
N ALA A 259 2.26 2.44 37.12
CA ALA A 259 1.99 3.63 37.92
C ALA A 259 1.85 4.90 37.06
N PRO A 260 0.78 5.69 37.24
CA PRO A 260 0.56 6.90 36.44
C PRO A 260 1.74 7.85 36.42
N ARG A 261 2.48 7.99 37.55
CA ARG A 261 3.65 8.85 37.67
C ARG A 261 4.76 8.55 36.66
N LEU A 262 4.90 7.31 36.23
CA LEU A 262 5.93 6.91 35.28
C LEU A 262 5.79 7.61 33.91
N ARG A 263 4.60 8.12 33.60
CA ARG A 263 4.36 8.88 32.36
C ARG A 263 4.96 10.28 32.43
N ASP A 264 4.94 10.87 33.63
CA ASP A 264 5.33 12.27 33.83
C ASP A 264 6.77 12.41 34.33
N ASP A 265 7.34 11.37 34.93
CA ASP A 265 8.70 11.34 35.46
C ASP A 265 9.66 10.72 34.41
N ALA A 266 10.40 11.58 33.71
CA ALA A 266 11.35 11.17 32.70
C ALA A 266 12.58 10.41 33.27
N ASP A 267 13.01 10.76 34.48
CA ASP A 267 14.17 10.10 35.11
C ASP A 267 13.80 8.71 35.61
N GLU A 268 12.62 8.56 36.26
CA GLU A 268 12.12 7.25 36.65
C GLU A 268 11.88 6.36 35.41
N ARG A 269 11.33 6.91 34.35
CA ARG A 269 11.13 6.19 33.08
C ARG A 269 12.44 5.68 32.50
N ARG A 270 13.49 6.49 32.45
CA ARG A 270 14.81 6.09 31.97
C ARG A 270 15.39 4.92 32.77
N VAL A 271 15.24 4.94 34.10
CA VAL A 271 15.68 3.83 34.96
C VAL A 271 14.96 2.53 34.59
N TRP A 272 13.65 2.58 34.32
CA TRP A 272 12.89 1.40 33.89
C TRP A 272 13.28 0.94 32.48
N GLU A 273 13.54 1.85 31.55
CA GLU A 273 14.03 1.54 30.21
C GLU A 273 15.37 0.82 30.25
N GLU A 274 16.27 1.24 31.12
CA GLU A 274 17.56 0.57 31.35
C GLU A 274 17.40 -0.83 31.93
N LYS A 275 16.51 -1.01 32.91
CA LYS A 275 16.20 -2.33 33.49
C LYS A 275 15.63 -3.30 32.45
N PHE A 276 14.65 -2.86 31.68
CA PHE A 276 14.09 -3.66 30.60
C PHE A 276 15.14 -3.99 29.55
N SER A 277 15.93 -3.02 29.13
CA SER A 277 17.01 -3.21 28.16
C SER A 277 18.04 -4.23 28.63
N ALA A 278 18.36 -4.25 29.92
CA ALA A 278 19.27 -5.24 30.48
C ALA A 278 18.70 -6.66 30.38
N VAL A 279 17.44 -6.87 30.76
CA VAL A 279 16.80 -8.21 30.72
C VAL A 279 16.66 -8.72 29.28
N TRP A 280 16.28 -7.87 28.33
CA TRP A 280 16.15 -8.29 26.93
C TRP A 280 17.49 -8.72 26.32
N ARG A 281 18.64 -8.24 26.82
CA ARG A 281 19.97 -8.67 26.41
C ARG A 281 20.41 -10.03 26.93
N ASP A 282 19.65 -10.69 27.79
CA ASP A 282 19.99 -12.01 28.33
C ASP A 282 19.83 -13.13 27.31
N ARG A 283 19.01 -12.93 26.27
CA ARG A 283 18.71 -13.95 25.24
C ARG A 283 18.70 -13.35 23.85
N THR A 284 18.70 -14.22 22.85
CA THR A 284 18.50 -13.83 21.45
C THR A 284 17.07 -13.40 21.17
N ALA A 285 16.85 -12.64 20.10
CA ALA A 285 15.51 -12.19 19.72
C ALA A 285 14.56 -13.36 19.43
N LEU A 286 15.06 -14.42 18.81
CA LEU A 286 14.27 -15.62 18.52
C LEU A 286 13.92 -16.41 19.77
N GLU A 287 14.86 -16.54 20.73
CA GLU A 287 14.58 -17.16 22.02
C GLU A 287 13.49 -16.41 22.78
N TRP A 288 13.57 -15.08 22.82
CA TRP A 288 12.54 -14.25 23.46
C TRP A 288 11.17 -14.36 22.78
N GLU A 289 11.14 -14.35 21.45
CA GLU A 289 9.88 -14.54 20.71
C GLU A 289 9.18 -15.84 21.13
N GLY A 290 9.91 -16.97 21.14
CA GLY A 290 9.35 -18.26 21.56
C GLY A 290 8.90 -18.31 23.04
N ILE A 291 9.65 -17.68 23.95
CA ILE A 291 9.27 -17.58 25.37
C ILE A 291 7.99 -16.75 25.53
N MET A 292 7.90 -15.62 24.84
CA MET A 292 6.74 -14.72 24.92
C MET A 292 5.50 -15.33 24.25
N GLU A 293 5.68 -16.06 23.16
CA GLU A 293 4.59 -16.82 22.52
C GLU A 293 3.99 -17.85 23.49
N GLN A 294 4.84 -18.64 24.13
CA GLN A 294 4.39 -19.62 25.14
C GLN A 294 3.70 -18.96 26.33
N ALA A 295 4.12 -17.77 26.72
CA ALA A 295 3.49 -16.99 27.77
C ALA A 295 2.18 -16.29 27.34
N GLY A 296 1.86 -16.27 26.04
CA GLY A 296 0.73 -15.53 25.50
C GLY A 296 0.92 -14.01 25.51
N ALA A 297 2.17 -13.54 25.52
CA ALA A 297 2.52 -12.12 25.49
C ALA A 297 2.86 -11.66 24.08
N PRO A 298 2.28 -10.56 23.57
CA PRO A 298 2.53 -10.07 22.22
C PRO A 298 3.97 -9.55 22.07
N CYS A 299 4.83 -10.38 21.51
CA CYS A 299 6.23 -10.07 21.21
C CYS A 299 6.64 -10.73 19.90
N THR A 300 7.41 -10.05 19.10
CA THR A 300 7.96 -10.62 17.87
C THR A 300 9.34 -10.06 17.56
N MET A 301 10.19 -10.88 16.96
CA MET A 301 11.47 -10.45 16.44
C MET A 301 11.27 -9.54 15.23
N CYS A 302 12.02 -8.44 15.16
CA CYS A 302 12.08 -7.58 13.97
C CYS A 302 12.86 -8.30 12.88
N ARG A 303 12.13 -8.90 11.95
CA ARG A 303 12.67 -9.62 10.79
C ARG A 303 13.00 -8.67 9.65
N THR A 304 13.96 -9.07 8.81
CA THR A 304 14.07 -8.51 7.46
C THR A 304 12.93 -9.03 6.58
N ILE A 305 12.73 -8.41 5.42
CA ILE A 305 11.71 -8.87 4.46
C ILE A 305 12.03 -10.29 4.00
N GLU A 306 13.29 -10.59 3.73
CA GLU A 306 13.75 -11.91 3.29
C GLU A 306 13.47 -12.97 4.35
N GLU A 307 13.84 -12.72 5.60
CA GLU A 307 13.56 -13.63 6.72
C GLU A 307 12.08 -13.89 6.90
N TRP A 308 11.24 -12.87 6.72
CA TRP A 308 9.79 -13.05 6.80
C TRP A 308 9.27 -13.89 5.63
N MET A 309 9.74 -13.64 4.41
CA MET A 309 9.37 -14.42 3.23
C MET A 309 9.78 -15.90 3.32
N ASP A 310 10.78 -16.23 4.13
CA ASP A 310 11.24 -17.60 4.37
C ASP A 310 10.45 -18.34 5.47
N THR A 311 9.56 -17.65 6.19
CA THR A 311 8.73 -18.30 7.21
C THR A 311 7.71 -19.24 6.58
N ALA A 312 7.45 -20.38 7.25
CA ALA A 312 6.40 -21.31 6.83
C ALA A 312 5.05 -20.59 6.66
N HIS A 313 4.70 -19.71 7.62
CA HIS A 313 3.47 -18.94 7.56
C HIS A 313 3.33 -18.10 6.27
N ALA A 314 4.39 -17.38 5.86
CA ALA A 314 4.35 -16.55 4.65
C ALA A 314 4.15 -17.38 3.39
N GLN A 315 4.76 -18.56 3.33
CA GLN A 315 4.69 -19.48 2.18
C GLN A 315 3.35 -20.25 2.13
N GLU A 316 2.99 -20.89 3.23
CA GLU A 316 1.77 -21.73 3.31
C GLU A 316 0.49 -20.90 3.25
N SER A 317 0.50 -19.69 3.78
CA SER A 317 -0.63 -18.77 3.68
C SER A 317 -0.85 -18.21 2.27
N GLY A 318 0.10 -18.39 1.35
CA GLY A 318 0.08 -17.75 0.02
C GLY A 318 0.30 -16.24 0.06
N ALA A 319 0.81 -15.70 1.18
CA ALA A 319 1.21 -14.29 1.28
C ALA A 319 2.42 -13.99 0.39
N VAL A 320 3.24 -15.00 0.13
CA VAL A 320 4.38 -14.96 -0.81
C VAL A 320 4.15 -16.00 -1.91
N VAL A 321 4.34 -15.57 -3.15
CA VAL A 321 4.27 -16.44 -4.34
C VAL A 321 5.56 -16.35 -5.16
N GLN A 322 5.84 -17.39 -5.92
CA GLN A 322 6.91 -17.38 -6.91
C GLN A 322 6.36 -17.17 -8.30
N LEU A 323 6.92 -16.21 -9.02
CA LEU A 323 6.63 -15.95 -10.43
C LEU A 323 7.93 -15.93 -11.22
N ASN A 324 7.88 -16.38 -12.47
CA ASN A 324 9.01 -16.26 -13.39
C ASN A 324 8.81 -15.02 -14.26
N ASP A 325 9.54 -13.94 -13.93
CA ASP A 325 9.43 -12.67 -14.64
C ASP A 325 10.29 -12.70 -15.93
N PRO A 326 9.79 -12.22 -17.07
CA PRO A 326 10.54 -12.20 -18.33
C PRO A 326 11.83 -11.39 -18.29
N ALA A 327 11.88 -10.33 -17.47
CA ALA A 327 13.05 -9.44 -17.39
C ALA A 327 14.02 -9.82 -16.27
N PHE A 328 13.52 -10.35 -15.15
CA PHE A 328 14.30 -10.58 -13.92
C PHE A 328 14.44 -12.05 -13.53
N GLY A 329 13.78 -12.97 -14.25
CA GLY A 329 13.77 -14.40 -13.92
C GLY A 329 12.93 -14.73 -12.68
N PRO A 330 13.27 -15.79 -11.93
CA PRO A 330 12.51 -16.22 -10.76
C PRO A 330 12.46 -15.13 -9.68
N MET A 331 11.25 -14.71 -9.29
CA MET A 331 11.02 -13.69 -8.28
C MET A 331 10.02 -14.17 -7.23
N ARG A 332 10.28 -13.85 -5.97
CA ARG A 332 9.27 -13.92 -4.90
C ARG A 332 8.51 -12.59 -4.86
N GLN A 333 7.21 -12.67 -4.86
CA GLN A 333 6.33 -11.51 -4.86
C GLN A 333 5.22 -11.66 -3.81
N VAL A 334 4.56 -10.56 -3.49
CA VAL A 334 3.35 -10.57 -2.67
C VAL A 334 2.25 -11.36 -3.36
N GLY A 335 1.58 -12.25 -2.63
CA GLY A 335 0.45 -13.03 -3.12
C GLY A 335 -0.84 -12.22 -3.24
N ILE A 336 -1.97 -12.91 -3.38
CA ILE A 336 -3.29 -12.27 -3.44
C ILE A 336 -3.74 -11.87 -2.04
N GLN A 337 -4.06 -10.59 -1.87
CA GLN A 337 -4.37 -10.02 -0.56
C GLN A 337 -5.81 -10.32 -0.10
N VAL A 338 -6.74 -10.44 -1.03
CA VAL A 338 -8.16 -10.67 -0.73
C VAL A 338 -8.59 -12.02 -1.29
N ARG A 339 -9.12 -12.88 -0.42
CA ARG A 339 -9.62 -14.19 -0.78
C ARG A 339 -11.15 -14.19 -0.73
N LEU A 340 -11.76 -14.33 -1.89
CA LEU A 340 -13.22 -14.52 -2.01
C LEU A 340 -13.49 -16.02 -2.11
N SER A 341 -14.47 -16.53 -1.36
CA SER A 341 -14.78 -17.97 -1.29
C SER A 341 -15.30 -18.53 -2.62
N GLU A 342 -16.11 -17.75 -3.35
CA GLU A 342 -16.78 -18.20 -4.57
C GLU A 342 -16.06 -17.73 -5.85
N THR A 343 -15.38 -16.61 -5.80
CA THR A 343 -14.73 -15.98 -6.95
C THR A 343 -13.28 -15.64 -6.60
N ALA A 344 -12.52 -16.67 -6.24
CA ALA A 344 -11.13 -16.49 -5.82
C ALA A 344 -10.31 -15.71 -6.86
N GLY A 345 -9.52 -14.77 -6.38
CA GLY A 345 -8.57 -14.04 -7.22
C GLY A 345 -7.47 -14.97 -7.73
N GLU A 346 -6.86 -14.62 -8.85
CA GLU A 346 -5.79 -15.38 -9.48
C GLU A 346 -4.73 -14.42 -10.08
N ILE A 347 -3.45 -14.73 -9.90
CA ILE A 347 -2.38 -14.05 -10.61
C ILE A 347 -2.27 -14.67 -12.00
N SER A 348 -2.81 -14.00 -13.00
CA SER A 348 -2.92 -14.50 -14.37
C SER A 348 -1.58 -14.59 -15.12
N GLY A 349 -0.50 -14.01 -14.58
CA GLY A 349 0.83 -14.08 -15.15
C GLY A 349 1.77 -12.99 -14.62
N PRO A 350 3.03 -12.99 -15.07
CA PRO A 350 4.01 -11.95 -14.73
C PRO A 350 3.65 -10.61 -15.37
N ALA A 351 4.43 -9.56 -15.09
CA ALA A 351 4.32 -8.30 -15.81
C ALA A 351 4.66 -8.49 -17.31
N PRO A 352 3.89 -7.88 -18.21
CA PRO A 352 4.12 -8.04 -19.64
C PRO A 352 5.36 -7.29 -20.12
N SER A 353 6.03 -7.81 -21.15
CA SER A 353 7.01 -7.04 -21.91
C SER A 353 6.35 -5.82 -22.57
N LEU A 354 7.15 -4.79 -22.86
CA LEU A 354 6.64 -3.55 -23.49
C LEU A 354 5.94 -3.86 -24.81
N GLY A 355 4.67 -3.47 -24.95
CA GLY A 355 3.87 -3.66 -26.13
C GLY A 355 3.47 -5.10 -26.45
N GLN A 356 3.72 -6.04 -25.56
CA GLN A 356 3.46 -7.48 -25.76
C GLN A 356 2.07 -7.79 -26.31
N HIS A 357 1.08 -6.99 -25.97
CA HIS A 357 -0.32 -7.26 -26.30
C HIS A 357 -0.89 -6.23 -27.31
N THR A 358 -0.06 -5.37 -27.90
CA THR A 358 -0.52 -4.29 -28.77
C THR A 358 -1.36 -4.81 -29.94
N GLU A 359 -0.86 -5.79 -30.69
CA GLU A 359 -1.58 -6.34 -31.86
C GLU A 359 -2.86 -7.10 -31.44
N ALA A 360 -2.78 -7.89 -30.37
CA ALA A 360 -3.91 -8.66 -29.90
C ALA A 360 -5.07 -7.76 -29.42
N VAL A 361 -4.75 -6.72 -28.62
CA VAL A 361 -5.76 -5.75 -28.15
C VAL A 361 -6.36 -4.97 -29.32
N MET A 362 -5.53 -4.58 -30.29
CA MET A 362 -6.03 -3.87 -31.48
C MET A 362 -6.95 -4.74 -32.35
N ALA A 363 -6.66 -6.04 -32.46
CA ALA A 363 -7.48 -6.97 -33.24
C ALA A 363 -8.85 -7.26 -32.60
N ASP A 364 -8.93 -7.14 -31.26
CA ASP A 364 -10.15 -7.34 -30.46
C ASP A 364 -11.09 -6.12 -30.49
N LEU A 365 -10.65 -4.98 -31.05
CA LEU A 365 -11.48 -3.78 -31.11
C LEU A 365 -12.59 -3.92 -32.13
N PRO A 366 -13.83 -3.44 -31.82
CA PRO A 366 -14.91 -3.44 -32.79
C PRO A 366 -14.49 -2.66 -34.05
N SER A 367 -14.76 -3.21 -35.21
CA SER A 367 -14.59 -2.52 -36.49
C SER A 367 -15.38 -1.21 -36.45
N SER A 368 -14.70 -0.07 -36.67
CA SER A 368 -15.28 1.27 -36.66
C SER A 368 -16.28 1.50 -37.81
#